data_3b99c303f72ece5d610715e9a66b42ce
#
_entry.id   3b99c303f72ece5d610715e9a66b42ce
#
_cell.length_a   1.000
_cell.length_b   1.000
_cell.length_c   1.000
_cell.angle_alpha   90.00
_cell.angle_beta   90.00
_cell.angle_gamma   90.00
#
_symmetry.space_group_name_H-M   'P 1'
#
loop_
_entity.id
_entity.type
_entity.pdbx_description
1 polymer ?
#
loop_
_entity_poly.entity_id
_entity_poly.type
_entity_poly.pdbx_seq_one_letter_code
_entity_poly.pdbx_strand_id
1 'polypeptide(L)'
;MKIVSIDVIPLTGATVDGGWPQGHEPQENLHTLVELHTEDGISGVGSCFTSGKLVQGAVDLLWPLLKDQSAVEPERVSENLRQSSFWQGRGGSVEHAISGIDIALWDIMGKACGQPVSRLLGGNYRSRIRPYGSMLFDEPDALRTSLEATVSRGFKSIKLGWRPFGRRDRKFDELLVRTARETVGADVELMVDAGGSEQFWPHGLNWARETARMLADYDIVWFEEPLPPDDIEGHIELTRQSPVPIAGGEVLTRRQSFQPWLERRAVDIIQPDVTKNGGLSESRKIAWLAFDHNVQMVSHGWNTAIGLAADLQL
;
A
#
# COMPACT_ATOMS: atom_id res chain seq x y z
N MET A 1 8.03 -21.39 22.22
CA MET A 1 8.45 -20.08 21.68
C MET A 1 7.38 -19.07 21.98
N LYS A 2 7.42 -18.50 23.18
CA LYS A 2 6.44 -17.50 23.63
C LYS A 2 6.94 -16.10 23.39
N ILE A 3 6.03 -15.18 23.09
CA ILE A 3 6.31 -13.75 22.96
C ILE A 3 6.50 -13.16 24.37
N VAL A 4 7.64 -12.50 24.62
CA VAL A 4 7.99 -11.96 25.95
C VAL A 4 8.08 -10.42 25.98
N SER A 5 8.33 -9.78 24.84
CA SER A 5 8.29 -8.31 24.73
C SER A 5 8.06 -7.86 23.29
N ILE A 6 7.69 -6.60 23.15
CA ILE A 6 7.54 -5.89 21.88
C ILE A 6 8.12 -4.49 22.01
N ASP A 7 8.94 -4.08 21.06
CA ASP A 7 9.48 -2.74 20.94
C ASP A 7 8.83 -2.01 19.78
N VAL A 8 8.51 -0.73 19.99
CA VAL A 8 7.98 0.17 18.95
C VAL A 8 9.07 1.16 18.56
N ILE A 9 9.46 1.17 17.30
CA ILE A 9 10.60 1.90 16.76
C ILE A 9 10.11 2.89 15.70
N PRO A 10 9.78 4.14 16.07
CA PRO A 10 9.41 5.17 15.11
C PRO A 10 10.59 5.51 14.20
N LEU A 11 10.33 5.62 12.90
CA LEU A 11 11.33 6.05 11.93
C LEU A 11 11.09 7.52 11.56
N THR A 12 12.17 8.28 11.39
CA THR A 12 12.12 9.69 11.00
C THR A 12 12.83 9.90 9.67
N GLY A 13 12.34 10.85 8.87
CA GLY A 13 13.14 11.50 7.86
C GLY A 13 13.12 10.98 6.42
N ALA A 14 12.24 10.08 6.02
CA ALA A 14 12.21 9.60 4.63
C ALA A 14 10.92 9.92 3.86
N THR A 15 10.13 10.87 4.33
CA THR A 15 8.86 11.21 3.70
C THR A 15 9.07 12.32 2.68
N VAL A 16 8.56 12.12 1.46
CA VAL A 16 8.67 13.10 0.39
C VAL A 16 7.88 14.36 0.75
N ASP A 17 8.49 15.53 0.53
CA ASP A 17 7.82 16.82 0.68
C ASP A 17 6.63 16.94 -0.28
N GLY A 18 5.49 17.33 0.25
CA GLY A 18 4.26 17.59 -0.52
C GLY A 18 3.20 16.49 -0.38
N GLY A 19 1.97 16.89 -0.62
CA GLY A 19 0.80 16.01 -0.50
C GLY A 19 0.26 15.85 0.93
N TRP A 20 0.82 16.54 1.92
CA TRP A 20 0.36 16.49 3.30
C TRP A 20 -0.56 17.66 3.63
N PRO A 21 -1.64 17.46 4.42
CA PRO A 21 -2.44 18.54 4.95
C PRO A 21 -1.61 19.49 5.81
N GLN A 22 -2.00 20.78 5.84
CA GLN A 22 -1.36 21.74 6.73
C GLN A 22 -1.40 21.26 8.18
N GLY A 23 -0.25 21.34 8.88
CA GLY A 23 -0.10 20.91 10.26
C GLY A 23 0.37 19.48 10.44
N HIS A 24 0.53 18.71 9.37
CA HIS A 24 1.27 17.46 9.40
C HIS A 24 2.72 17.69 8.97
N GLU A 25 3.63 17.40 9.89
CA GLU A 25 5.04 17.41 9.55
C GLU A 25 5.43 16.06 8.92
N PRO A 26 5.95 16.06 7.68
CA PRO A 26 6.37 14.83 6.99
C PRO A 26 7.37 13.99 7.79
N GLN A 27 8.10 14.64 8.69
CA GLN A 27 9.09 14.02 9.57
C GLN A 27 8.46 13.33 10.80
N GLU A 28 7.20 13.60 11.12
CA GLU A 28 6.49 12.99 12.26
C GLU A 28 5.86 11.63 11.89
N ASN A 29 6.54 10.82 11.12
CA ASN A 29 6.31 9.38 11.17
C ASN A 29 5.08 8.85 10.46
N LEU A 30 5.25 8.50 9.22
CA LEU A 30 4.36 7.55 8.56
C LEU A 30 4.80 6.11 8.74
N HIS A 31 6.02 5.87 9.19
CA HIS A 31 6.59 4.54 9.27
C HIS A 31 7.09 4.23 10.67
N THR A 32 6.62 3.11 11.19
CA THR A 32 7.02 2.60 12.49
C THR A 32 7.35 1.12 12.36
N LEU A 33 8.47 0.69 12.90
CA LEU A 33 8.76 -0.72 13.04
C LEU A 33 8.28 -1.23 14.39
N VAL A 34 7.96 -2.51 14.43
CA VAL A 34 7.76 -3.27 15.67
C VAL A 34 8.72 -4.45 15.67
N GLU A 35 9.34 -4.69 16.82
CA GLU A 35 10.20 -5.86 17.01
C GLU A 35 9.63 -6.71 18.13
N LEU A 36 9.30 -7.97 17.81
CA LEU A 36 8.83 -8.97 18.75
C LEU A 36 10.00 -9.81 19.24
N HIS A 37 10.06 -10.06 20.54
CA HIS A 37 11.06 -10.93 21.15
C HIS A 37 10.42 -12.17 21.77
N THR A 38 11.11 -13.31 21.64
CA THR A 38 10.67 -14.57 22.21
C THR A 38 11.55 -15.03 23.36
N GLU A 39 11.02 -15.90 24.22
CA GLU A 39 11.77 -16.53 25.32
C GLU A 39 12.99 -17.31 24.86
N ASP A 40 12.99 -17.78 23.60
CA ASP A 40 14.07 -18.55 22.99
C ASP A 40 15.16 -17.67 22.35
N GLY A 41 15.04 -16.35 22.44
CA GLY A 41 15.99 -15.38 21.92
C GLY A 41 15.88 -15.10 20.41
N ILE A 42 14.87 -15.65 19.73
CA ILE A 42 14.57 -15.26 18.34
C ILE A 42 13.72 -14.00 18.36
N SER A 43 14.10 -12.99 17.57
CA SER A 43 13.27 -11.81 17.33
C SER A 43 12.79 -11.72 15.88
N GLY A 44 11.68 -11.02 15.68
CA GLY A 44 11.15 -10.71 14.35
C GLY A 44 10.74 -9.25 14.24
N VAL A 45 10.89 -8.70 13.04
CA VAL A 45 10.64 -7.29 12.76
C VAL A 45 9.49 -7.14 11.76
N GLY A 46 8.56 -6.24 12.07
CA GLY A 46 7.48 -5.85 11.16
C GLY A 46 7.42 -4.36 10.94
N SER A 47 6.64 -3.93 9.97
CA SER A 47 6.46 -2.53 9.60
C SER A 47 4.99 -2.14 9.65
N CYS A 48 4.71 -0.96 10.18
CA CYS A 48 3.40 -0.34 10.25
C CYS A 48 3.41 0.98 9.46
N PHE A 49 2.41 1.22 8.63
CA PHE A 49 2.23 2.50 7.95
C PHE A 49 1.38 3.43 8.83
N THR A 50 1.95 3.94 9.90
CA THR A 50 1.37 5.01 10.72
C THR A 50 2.38 5.53 11.74
N SER A 51 2.04 6.61 12.44
CA SER A 51 2.96 7.26 13.38
C SER A 51 3.27 6.39 14.61
N GLY A 52 4.48 6.53 15.14
CA GLY A 52 4.92 5.80 16.32
C GLY A 52 4.02 6.00 17.54
N LYS A 53 3.45 7.18 17.72
CA LYS A 53 2.50 7.46 18.81
C LYS A 53 1.23 6.60 18.70
N LEU A 54 0.70 6.46 17.49
CA LEU A 54 -0.49 5.64 17.24
C LEU A 54 -0.18 4.15 17.34
N VAL A 55 0.99 3.72 16.85
CA VAL A 55 1.43 2.32 17.02
C VAL A 55 1.64 1.99 18.48
N GLN A 56 2.31 2.86 19.25
CA GLN A 56 2.53 2.64 20.69
C GLN A 56 1.20 2.47 21.42
N GLY A 57 0.24 3.39 21.22
CA GLY A 57 -1.08 3.27 21.85
C GLY A 57 -1.84 2.00 21.47
N ALA A 58 -1.73 1.57 20.20
CA ALA A 58 -2.32 0.31 19.76
C ALA A 58 -1.59 -0.90 20.38
N VAL A 59 -0.27 -0.88 20.45
CA VAL A 59 0.53 -1.95 21.08
C VAL A 59 0.23 -2.06 22.56
N ASP A 60 0.12 -0.96 23.29
CA ASP A 60 -0.23 -0.97 24.73
C ASP A 60 -1.60 -1.64 24.95
N LEU A 61 -2.56 -1.40 24.04
CA LEU A 61 -3.86 -2.04 24.07
C LEU A 61 -3.79 -3.54 23.76
N LEU A 62 -3.00 -3.92 22.74
CA LEU A 62 -2.91 -5.29 22.24
C LEU A 62 -1.98 -6.19 23.06
N TRP A 63 -1.07 -5.61 23.83
CA TRP A 63 -0.04 -6.34 24.57
C TRP A 63 -0.60 -7.43 25.52
N PRO A 64 -1.66 -7.19 26.33
CA PRO A 64 -2.23 -8.22 27.18
C PRO A 64 -2.75 -9.43 26.41
N LEU A 65 -3.13 -9.27 25.14
CA LEU A 65 -3.59 -10.33 24.26
C LEU A 65 -2.46 -11.04 23.52
N LEU A 66 -1.33 -10.35 23.36
CA LEU A 66 -0.16 -10.83 22.62
C LEU A 66 0.84 -11.56 23.50
N LYS A 67 1.05 -11.08 24.72
CA LYS A 67 1.99 -11.67 25.69
C LYS A 67 1.71 -13.16 25.90
N ASP A 68 2.77 -13.94 25.98
CA ASP A 68 2.76 -15.40 26.18
C ASP A 68 2.09 -16.21 25.04
N GLN A 69 1.64 -15.56 23.95
CA GLN A 69 1.17 -16.27 22.76
C GLN A 69 2.34 -16.96 22.04
N SER A 70 1.99 -17.97 21.24
CA SER A 70 2.96 -18.68 20.40
C SER A 70 3.38 -17.82 19.22
N ALA A 71 4.66 -17.49 19.13
CA ALA A 71 5.21 -16.68 18.05
C ALA A 71 5.26 -17.38 16.68
N VAL A 72 5.01 -18.68 16.63
CA VAL A 72 5.00 -19.52 15.40
C VAL A 72 3.60 -19.86 14.92
N GLU A 73 2.61 -19.08 15.31
CA GLU A 73 1.21 -19.21 14.88
C GLU A 73 0.66 -17.85 14.39
N PRO A 74 1.28 -17.23 13.37
CA PRO A 74 1.00 -15.84 12.99
C PRO A 74 -0.49 -15.60 12.69
N GLU A 75 -1.14 -16.43 11.89
CA GLU A 75 -2.56 -16.26 11.55
C GLU A 75 -3.48 -16.34 12.77
N ARG A 76 -3.25 -17.31 13.67
CA ARG A 76 -4.06 -17.47 14.87
C ARG A 76 -3.90 -16.26 15.80
N VAL A 77 -2.68 -15.83 16.03
CA VAL A 77 -2.39 -14.70 16.92
C VAL A 77 -3.00 -13.41 16.36
N SER A 78 -2.76 -13.10 15.09
CA SER A 78 -3.30 -11.92 14.43
C SER A 78 -4.82 -11.89 14.41
N GLU A 79 -5.48 -13.04 14.16
CA GLU A 79 -6.94 -13.12 14.20
C GLU A 79 -7.48 -12.93 15.63
N ASN A 80 -6.83 -13.49 16.65
CA ASN A 80 -7.19 -13.26 18.04
C ASN A 80 -7.10 -11.77 18.41
N LEU A 81 -6.04 -11.07 17.98
CA LEU A 81 -5.91 -9.63 18.20
C LEU A 81 -7.07 -8.86 17.57
N ARG A 82 -7.44 -9.16 16.32
CA ARG A 82 -8.57 -8.52 15.62
C ARG A 82 -9.91 -8.77 16.30
N GLN A 83 -10.19 -10.01 16.65
CA GLN A 83 -11.46 -10.38 17.27
C GLN A 83 -11.61 -9.79 18.67
N SER A 84 -10.52 -9.70 19.42
CA SER A 84 -10.54 -9.19 20.79
C SER A 84 -10.46 -7.66 20.89
N SER A 85 -10.08 -6.96 19.82
CA SER A 85 -9.97 -5.50 19.79
C SER A 85 -11.04 -4.80 18.95
N PHE A 86 -12.10 -5.50 18.53
CA PHE A 86 -13.10 -4.95 17.60
C PHE A 86 -13.87 -3.73 18.16
N TRP A 87 -13.96 -3.60 19.49
CA TRP A 87 -14.57 -2.45 20.15
C TRP A 87 -13.72 -1.18 20.02
N GLN A 88 -12.39 -1.32 19.95
CA GLN A 88 -11.46 -0.22 19.86
C GLN A 88 -11.22 0.26 18.43
N GLY A 89 -11.59 -0.58 17.45
CA GLY A 89 -11.51 -0.24 16.05
C GLY A 89 -11.40 -1.46 15.14
N ARG A 90 -12.00 -1.35 13.98
CA ARG A 90 -12.00 -2.41 12.95
C ARG A 90 -11.12 -2.06 11.75
N GLY A 91 -10.26 -1.08 11.89
CA GLY A 91 -9.39 -0.56 10.84
C GLY A 91 -8.47 0.52 11.40
N GLY A 92 -7.79 1.24 10.51
CA GLY A 92 -6.89 2.32 10.88
C GLY A 92 -5.72 1.86 11.75
N SER A 93 -5.29 2.68 12.69
CA SER A 93 -4.04 2.48 13.44
C SER A 93 -3.96 1.16 14.21
N VAL A 94 -5.08 0.62 14.69
CA VAL A 94 -5.10 -0.68 15.36
C VAL A 94 -4.75 -1.79 14.36
N GLU A 95 -5.35 -1.77 13.16
CA GLU A 95 -5.05 -2.77 12.13
C GLU A 95 -3.64 -2.59 11.55
N HIS A 96 -3.15 -1.35 11.43
CA HIS A 96 -1.77 -1.09 11.03
C HIS A 96 -0.77 -1.67 12.05
N ALA A 97 -1.03 -1.54 13.35
CA ALA A 97 -0.20 -2.18 14.38
C ALA A 97 -0.28 -3.71 14.31
N ILE A 98 -1.47 -4.28 14.09
CA ILE A 98 -1.62 -5.72 13.88
C ILE A 98 -0.87 -6.17 12.62
N SER A 99 -0.84 -5.35 11.55
CA SER A 99 -0.06 -5.65 10.34
C SER A 99 1.43 -5.81 10.64
N GLY A 100 2.01 -4.87 11.40
CA GLY A 100 3.41 -4.99 11.81
C GLY A 100 3.66 -6.20 12.71
N ILE A 101 2.78 -6.47 13.66
CA ILE A 101 2.87 -7.66 14.53
C ILE A 101 2.81 -8.95 13.68
N ASP A 102 1.90 -9.03 12.72
CA ASP A 102 1.75 -10.18 11.83
C ASP A 102 3.03 -10.42 11.00
N ILE A 103 3.58 -9.38 10.40
CA ILE A 103 4.84 -9.46 9.65
C ILE A 103 5.97 -9.94 10.56
N ALA A 104 6.07 -9.41 11.78
CA ALA A 104 7.10 -9.82 12.74
C ALA A 104 6.94 -11.30 13.18
N LEU A 105 5.71 -11.78 13.34
CA LEU A 105 5.43 -13.19 13.65
C LEU A 105 5.84 -14.11 12.49
N TRP A 106 5.54 -13.72 11.25
CA TRP A 106 6.00 -14.47 10.08
C TRP A 106 7.52 -14.48 9.95
N ASP A 107 8.21 -13.37 10.30
CA ASP A 107 9.67 -13.32 10.33
C ASP A 107 10.24 -14.28 11.40
N ILE A 108 9.65 -14.31 12.61
CA ILE A 108 10.02 -15.29 13.64
C ILE A 108 9.80 -16.71 13.15
N MET A 109 8.66 -17.00 12.55
CA MET A 109 8.36 -18.33 12.03
C MET A 109 9.34 -18.77 10.93
N GLY A 110 9.68 -17.83 10.02
CA GLY A 110 10.69 -18.06 9.00
C GLY A 110 12.07 -18.42 9.58
N LYS A 111 12.52 -17.64 10.57
CA LYS A 111 13.79 -17.86 11.30
C LYS A 111 13.78 -19.19 12.06
N ALA A 112 12.70 -19.47 12.77
CA ALA A 112 12.54 -20.72 13.52
C ALA A 112 12.54 -21.97 12.63
N CYS A 113 11.95 -21.89 11.45
CA CYS A 113 11.90 -22.98 10.48
C CYS A 113 13.13 -23.02 9.56
N GLY A 114 13.99 -21.99 9.56
CA GLY A 114 15.11 -21.86 8.62
C GLY A 114 14.64 -21.75 7.16
N GLN A 115 13.46 -21.17 6.92
CA GLN A 115 12.85 -21.05 5.60
C GLN A 115 12.41 -19.61 5.31
N PRO A 116 12.50 -19.14 4.04
CA PRO A 116 11.88 -17.90 3.64
C PRO A 116 10.36 -17.96 3.84
N VAL A 117 9.75 -16.85 4.22
CA VAL A 117 8.32 -16.77 4.50
C VAL A 117 7.47 -17.18 3.28
N SER A 118 7.89 -16.82 2.07
CA SER A 118 7.22 -17.23 0.83
C SER A 118 7.05 -18.76 0.68
N ARG A 119 8.00 -19.55 1.17
CA ARG A 119 7.87 -21.01 1.19
C ARG A 119 6.84 -21.48 2.21
N LEU A 120 6.79 -20.83 3.37
CA LEU A 120 5.80 -21.14 4.41
C LEU A 120 4.39 -20.72 3.98
N LEU A 121 4.26 -19.70 3.16
CA LEU A 121 3.00 -19.26 2.55
C LEU A 121 2.52 -20.14 1.38
N GLY A 122 3.30 -21.15 0.98
CA GLY A 122 2.88 -22.11 -0.05
C GLY A 122 3.86 -22.25 -1.22
N GLY A 123 4.91 -21.45 -1.27
CA GLY A 123 5.99 -21.54 -2.26
C GLY A 123 6.09 -20.34 -3.18
N ASN A 124 7.21 -20.24 -3.88
CA ASN A 124 7.49 -19.14 -4.80
C ASN A 124 6.83 -19.42 -6.16
N TYR A 125 5.80 -18.66 -6.49
CA TYR A 125 5.18 -18.70 -7.82
C TYR A 125 6.01 -17.96 -8.88
N ARG A 126 6.83 -16.99 -8.43
CA ARG A 126 7.72 -16.20 -9.29
C ARG A 126 9.09 -16.06 -8.63
N SER A 127 10.13 -16.10 -9.45
CA SER A 127 11.51 -15.91 -8.99
C SER A 127 11.95 -14.44 -9.06
N ARG A 128 11.21 -13.60 -9.75
CA ARG A 128 11.47 -12.17 -9.95
C ARG A 128 10.17 -11.40 -10.07
N ILE A 129 10.15 -10.20 -9.49
CA ILE A 129 9.09 -9.21 -9.63
C ILE A 129 9.66 -8.00 -10.35
N ARG A 130 8.90 -7.45 -11.32
CA ARG A 130 9.25 -6.21 -11.98
C ARG A 130 8.77 -5.03 -11.12
N PRO A 131 9.68 -4.22 -10.57
CA PRO A 131 9.30 -3.04 -9.82
C PRO A 131 8.91 -1.90 -10.76
N TYR A 132 8.07 -0.99 -10.28
CA TYR A 132 7.94 0.33 -10.86
C TYR A 132 8.58 1.39 -9.94
N GLY A 133 9.13 2.46 -10.56
CA GLY A 133 9.56 3.65 -9.84
C GLY A 133 8.33 4.48 -9.48
N SER A 134 8.11 4.75 -8.19
CA SER A 134 7.06 5.66 -7.74
C SER A 134 7.63 7.04 -7.49
N MET A 135 7.00 8.07 -8.05
CA MET A 135 7.43 9.46 -7.91
C MET A 135 6.23 10.41 -7.99
N LEU A 136 6.44 11.63 -7.54
CA LEU A 136 5.39 12.65 -7.59
C LEU A 136 5.43 13.38 -8.92
N PHE A 137 4.27 13.86 -9.38
CA PHE A 137 4.23 14.90 -10.41
C PHE A 137 4.93 16.16 -9.92
N ASP A 138 5.48 16.93 -10.85
CA ASP A 138 6.08 18.23 -10.58
C ASP A 138 5.85 19.16 -11.80
N GLU A 139 6.33 20.40 -11.74
CA GLU A 139 6.34 21.29 -12.90
C GLU A 139 7.09 20.61 -14.08
N PRO A 140 6.70 20.88 -15.33
CA PRO A 140 7.16 20.09 -16.49
C PRO A 140 8.68 19.90 -16.60
N ASP A 141 9.49 20.91 -16.30
CA ASP A 141 10.95 20.81 -16.41
C ASP A 141 11.57 19.96 -15.29
N ALA A 142 11.07 20.09 -14.06
CA ALA A 142 11.48 19.28 -12.93
C ALA A 142 11.03 17.81 -13.12
N LEU A 143 9.83 17.62 -13.67
CA LEU A 143 9.30 16.31 -14.01
C LEU A 143 10.19 15.59 -15.04
N ARG A 144 10.62 16.28 -16.12
CA ARG A 144 11.56 15.71 -17.10
C ARG A 144 12.84 15.22 -16.44
N THR A 145 13.48 16.10 -15.68
CA THR A 145 14.73 15.78 -15.00
C THR A 145 14.62 14.56 -14.12
N SER A 146 13.55 14.46 -13.34
CA SER A 146 13.31 13.35 -12.43
C SER A 146 13.00 12.04 -13.17
N LEU A 147 12.26 12.12 -14.27
CA LEU A 147 11.96 10.96 -15.13
C LEU A 147 13.21 10.42 -15.81
N GLU A 148 14.04 11.29 -16.39
CA GLU A 148 15.32 10.91 -17.01
C GLU A 148 16.23 10.20 -16.00
N ALA A 149 16.34 10.74 -14.78
CA ALA A 149 17.09 10.11 -13.70
C ALA A 149 16.52 8.73 -13.32
N THR A 150 15.20 8.58 -13.30
CA THR A 150 14.55 7.30 -12.98
C THR A 150 14.75 6.27 -14.09
N VAL A 151 14.61 6.67 -15.34
CA VAL A 151 14.88 5.79 -16.50
C VAL A 151 16.36 5.36 -16.54
N SER A 152 17.30 6.29 -16.24
CA SER A 152 18.74 5.99 -16.20
C SER A 152 19.11 4.94 -15.13
N ARG A 153 18.29 4.80 -14.08
CA ARG A 153 18.42 3.74 -13.06
C ARG A 153 17.90 2.37 -13.54
N GLY A 154 17.33 2.29 -14.74
CA GLY A 154 16.88 1.06 -15.37
C GLY A 154 15.41 0.73 -15.14
N PHE A 155 14.62 1.61 -14.55
CA PHE A 155 13.16 1.40 -14.41
C PHE A 155 12.49 1.39 -15.80
N LYS A 156 11.62 0.40 -16.00
CA LYS A 156 10.80 0.24 -17.22
C LYS A 156 9.32 0.47 -16.96
N SER A 157 8.97 0.78 -15.73
CA SER A 157 7.61 1.14 -15.31
C SER A 157 7.72 2.24 -14.28
N ILE A 158 6.93 3.30 -14.40
CA ILE A 158 6.97 4.48 -13.52
C ILE A 158 5.55 4.90 -13.19
N LYS A 159 5.25 5.07 -11.90
CA LYS A 159 4.00 5.64 -11.40
C LYS A 159 4.23 7.09 -10.99
N LEU A 160 3.38 7.97 -11.47
CA LEU A 160 3.38 9.40 -11.17
C LEU A 160 2.14 9.73 -10.37
N GLY A 161 2.29 10.37 -9.22
CA GLY A 161 1.17 10.70 -8.36
C GLY A 161 1.17 12.14 -7.84
N TRP A 162 0.01 12.60 -7.45
CA TRP A 162 -0.26 13.75 -6.61
C TRP A 162 0.31 15.10 -7.09
N ARG A 163 0.59 16.04 -6.15
CA ARG A 163 1.11 17.40 -6.38
C ARG A 163 0.26 18.18 -7.36
N PRO A 164 0.82 18.76 -8.46
CA PRO A 164 0.02 19.65 -9.31
C PRO A 164 -1.03 18.92 -10.15
N PHE A 165 -0.94 17.61 -10.35
CA PHE A 165 -1.93 16.83 -11.13
C PHE A 165 -3.30 16.88 -10.45
N GLY A 166 -4.33 17.21 -11.22
CA GLY A 166 -5.68 17.40 -10.72
C GLY A 166 -5.90 18.68 -9.89
N ARG A 167 -4.94 19.60 -9.81
CA ARG A 167 -5.00 20.76 -8.92
C ARG A 167 -5.17 22.10 -9.64
N ARG A 168 -4.93 22.15 -10.94
CA ARG A 168 -5.07 23.39 -11.73
C ARG A 168 -6.22 23.27 -12.70
N ASP A 169 -5.95 22.82 -13.90
CA ASP A 169 -6.94 22.59 -14.94
C ASP A 169 -6.55 21.41 -15.82
N ARG A 170 -7.48 20.95 -16.64
CA ARG A 170 -7.31 19.78 -17.50
C ARG A 170 -6.18 19.92 -18.51
N LYS A 171 -5.94 21.13 -19.02
CA LYS A 171 -4.86 21.36 -19.99
C LYS A 171 -3.51 21.20 -19.36
N PHE A 172 -3.41 21.60 -18.10
CA PHE A 172 -2.21 21.41 -17.32
C PHE A 172 -1.99 19.93 -16.96
N ASP A 173 -3.04 19.22 -16.56
CA ASP A 173 -2.96 17.77 -16.31
C ASP A 173 -2.51 17.02 -17.56
N GLU A 174 -3.09 17.33 -18.73
CA GLU A 174 -2.67 16.77 -20.00
C GLU A 174 -1.22 17.15 -20.36
N LEU A 175 -0.80 18.39 -20.09
CA LEU A 175 0.59 18.81 -20.28
C LEU A 175 1.57 17.96 -19.47
N LEU A 176 1.24 17.66 -18.22
CA LEU A 176 2.06 16.83 -17.35
C LEU A 176 2.19 15.38 -17.89
N VAL A 177 1.07 14.78 -18.27
CA VAL A 177 1.04 13.40 -18.80
C VAL A 177 1.78 13.33 -20.14
N ARG A 178 1.55 14.29 -21.04
CA ARG A 178 2.26 14.39 -22.30
C ARG A 178 3.76 14.56 -22.08
N THR A 179 4.16 15.46 -21.18
CA THR A 179 5.57 15.66 -20.82
C THR A 179 6.20 14.37 -20.33
N ALA A 180 5.49 13.62 -19.49
CA ALA A 180 5.98 12.34 -19.00
C ALA A 180 6.18 11.35 -20.14
N ARG A 181 5.16 11.17 -21.00
CA ARG A 181 5.24 10.23 -22.13
C ARG A 181 6.33 10.60 -23.12
N GLU A 182 6.45 11.88 -23.49
CA GLU A 182 7.51 12.37 -24.39
C GLU A 182 8.91 12.17 -23.81
N THR A 183 9.05 12.28 -22.48
CA THR A 183 10.35 12.13 -21.81
C THR A 183 10.80 10.68 -21.76
N VAL A 184 9.90 9.76 -21.39
CA VAL A 184 10.28 8.35 -21.20
C VAL A 184 10.20 7.49 -22.47
N GLY A 185 9.53 7.99 -23.51
CA GLY A 185 9.30 7.25 -24.75
C GLY A 185 8.25 6.14 -24.62
N ALA A 186 8.04 5.38 -25.70
CA ALA A 186 7.01 4.35 -25.78
C ALA A 186 7.36 3.06 -25.02
N ASP A 187 8.63 2.82 -24.74
CA ASP A 187 9.12 1.55 -24.16
C ASP A 187 9.01 1.51 -22.61
N VAL A 188 8.61 2.62 -21.99
CA VAL A 188 8.42 2.71 -20.53
C VAL A 188 6.93 2.79 -20.21
N GLU A 189 6.47 1.90 -19.37
CA GLU A 189 5.10 1.92 -18.87
C GLU A 189 4.90 3.08 -17.90
N LEU A 190 3.83 3.84 -18.09
CA LEU A 190 3.43 4.92 -17.21
C LEU A 190 2.12 4.60 -16.53
N MET A 191 2.03 4.89 -15.24
CA MET A 191 0.83 4.83 -14.43
C MET A 191 0.59 6.19 -13.79
N VAL A 192 -0.67 6.51 -13.56
CA VAL A 192 -1.08 7.80 -12.95
C VAL A 192 -1.89 7.52 -11.70
N ASP A 193 -1.50 8.17 -10.61
CA ASP A 193 -2.14 8.10 -9.31
C ASP A 193 -2.72 9.49 -8.97
N ALA A 194 -4.05 9.56 -8.90
CA ALA A 194 -4.77 10.78 -8.55
C ALA A 194 -5.03 10.88 -7.04
N GLY A 195 -4.74 9.83 -6.30
CA GLY A 195 -4.88 9.78 -4.85
C GLY A 195 -4.24 11.00 -4.22
N GLY A 196 -5.02 11.79 -3.53
CA GLY A 196 -4.55 13.03 -2.98
C GLY A 196 -4.79 13.08 -1.49
N SER A 197 -3.74 13.28 -0.75
CA SER A 197 -3.80 13.64 0.66
C SER A 197 -4.24 15.09 0.88
N GLU A 198 -4.41 15.87 -0.21
CA GLU A 198 -4.93 17.22 -0.12
C GLU A 198 -6.45 17.23 -0.02
N GLN A 199 -6.88 17.97 0.96
CA GLN A 199 -8.24 18.41 1.29
C GLN A 199 -9.38 17.87 0.39
N PHE A 200 -10.16 16.96 0.94
CA PHE A 200 -11.51 16.67 0.52
C PHE A 200 -11.73 16.00 -0.84
N TRP A 201 -10.73 15.40 -1.49
CA TRP A 201 -10.95 14.79 -2.80
C TRP A 201 -11.76 15.71 -3.72
N PRO A 202 -11.17 16.78 -4.30
CA PRO A 202 -11.91 17.87 -4.93
C PRO A 202 -12.62 17.47 -6.22
N HIS A 203 -12.39 16.28 -6.71
CA HIS A 203 -12.87 15.81 -7.98
C HIS A 203 -13.92 14.70 -7.82
N GLY A 204 -14.89 14.69 -8.73
CA GLY A 204 -15.92 13.67 -8.78
C GLY A 204 -15.85 12.82 -10.04
N LEU A 205 -16.85 11.95 -10.19
CA LEU A 205 -16.93 10.96 -11.26
C LEU A 205 -16.77 11.54 -12.68
N ASN A 206 -17.29 12.74 -12.94
CA ASN A 206 -17.15 13.36 -14.27
C ASN A 206 -15.70 13.72 -14.58
N TRP A 207 -14.97 14.29 -13.62
CA TRP A 207 -13.56 14.56 -13.77
C TRP A 207 -12.79 13.25 -14.01
N ALA A 208 -13.04 12.23 -13.21
CA ALA A 208 -12.37 10.94 -13.34
C ALA A 208 -12.58 10.31 -14.72
N ARG A 209 -13.82 10.36 -15.26
CA ARG A 209 -14.13 9.86 -16.62
C ARG A 209 -13.38 10.61 -17.72
N GLU A 210 -13.36 11.92 -17.63
CA GLU A 210 -12.70 12.76 -18.64
C GLU A 210 -11.18 12.63 -18.56
N THR A 211 -10.64 12.51 -17.35
CA THR A 211 -9.23 12.23 -17.13
C THR A 211 -8.86 10.84 -17.67
N ALA A 212 -9.63 9.79 -17.38
CA ALA A 212 -9.37 8.46 -17.90
C ALA A 212 -9.35 8.42 -19.44
N ARG A 213 -10.20 9.20 -20.12
CA ARG A 213 -10.18 9.32 -21.58
C ARG A 213 -8.89 9.99 -22.08
N MET A 214 -8.49 11.09 -21.46
CA MET A 214 -7.23 11.75 -21.77
C MET A 214 -6.03 10.81 -21.53
N LEU A 215 -6.01 10.07 -20.42
CA LEU A 215 -4.92 9.13 -20.12
C LEU A 215 -4.78 8.02 -21.16
N ALA A 216 -5.87 7.60 -21.78
CA ALA A 216 -5.84 6.58 -22.84
C ALA A 216 -5.08 7.05 -24.08
N ASP A 217 -5.08 8.35 -24.38
CA ASP A 217 -4.34 8.93 -25.51
C ASP A 217 -2.82 8.87 -25.33
N TYR A 218 -2.37 8.59 -24.10
CA TYR A 218 -0.94 8.53 -23.70
C TYR A 218 -0.50 7.12 -23.26
N ASP A 219 -1.25 6.06 -23.57
CA ASP A 219 -0.93 4.67 -23.23
C ASP A 219 -0.65 4.47 -21.74
N ILE A 220 -1.47 5.07 -20.85
CA ILE A 220 -1.35 4.88 -19.43
C ILE A 220 -1.86 3.50 -19.02
N VAL A 221 -1.07 2.77 -18.23
CA VAL A 221 -1.32 1.37 -17.85
C VAL A 221 -2.46 1.24 -16.86
N TRP A 222 -2.54 2.15 -15.87
CA TRP A 222 -3.69 2.28 -14.97
C TRP A 222 -3.85 3.68 -14.42
N PHE A 223 -5.05 3.99 -13.98
CA PHE A 223 -5.42 5.20 -13.27
C PHE A 223 -5.81 4.83 -11.84
N GLU A 224 -4.99 5.25 -10.88
CA GLU A 224 -5.08 4.88 -9.46
C GLU A 224 -5.83 5.94 -8.67
N GLU A 225 -6.70 5.49 -7.75
CA GLU A 225 -7.47 6.30 -6.80
C GLU A 225 -8.11 7.58 -7.38
N PRO A 226 -8.84 7.47 -8.51
CA PRO A 226 -9.47 8.64 -9.15
C PRO A 226 -10.66 9.22 -8.37
N LEU A 227 -11.17 8.48 -7.38
CA LEU A 227 -12.31 8.82 -6.55
C LEU A 227 -12.02 8.52 -5.08
N PRO A 228 -12.75 9.14 -4.12
CA PRO A 228 -12.62 8.81 -2.71
C PRO A 228 -12.81 7.32 -2.45
N PRO A 229 -12.07 6.71 -1.50
CA PRO A 229 -12.15 5.28 -1.22
C PRO A 229 -13.53 4.83 -0.70
N ASP A 230 -14.35 5.75 -0.19
CA ASP A 230 -15.72 5.46 0.27
C ASP A 230 -16.75 5.48 -0.87
N ASP A 231 -16.39 5.99 -2.06
CA ASP A 231 -17.29 6.04 -3.24
C ASP A 231 -17.16 4.77 -4.10
N ILE A 232 -17.54 3.64 -3.53
CA ILE A 232 -17.50 2.35 -4.24
C ILE A 232 -18.44 2.34 -5.47
N GLU A 233 -19.58 3.02 -5.41
CA GLU A 233 -20.51 3.10 -6.54
C GLU A 233 -19.89 3.86 -7.70
N GLY A 234 -19.25 4.98 -7.42
CA GLY A 234 -18.52 5.75 -8.42
C GLY A 234 -17.39 4.95 -9.06
N HIS A 235 -16.63 4.19 -8.26
CA HIS A 235 -15.58 3.30 -8.78
C HIS A 235 -16.16 2.22 -9.71
N ILE A 236 -17.26 1.55 -9.33
CA ILE A 236 -17.93 0.54 -10.16
C ILE A 236 -18.37 1.13 -11.50
N GLU A 237 -18.95 2.31 -11.47
CA GLU A 237 -19.42 3.00 -12.68
C GLU A 237 -18.22 3.42 -13.55
N LEU A 238 -17.18 3.97 -12.95
CA LEU A 238 -15.97 4.39 -13.66
C LEU A 238 -15.27 3.18 -14.31
N THR A 239 -15.02 2.11 -13.56
CA THR A 239 -14.33 0.90 -14.04
C THR A 239 -15.04 0.29 -15.25
N ARG A 240 -16.37 0.30 -15.28
CA ARG A 240 -17.14 -0.21 -16.43
C ARG A 240 -17.01 0.63 -17.70
N GLN A 241 -16.67 1.90 -17.59
CA GLN A 241 -16.67 2.87 -18.69
C GLN A 241 -15.29 3.39 -19.05
N SER A 242 -14.31 3.17 -18.20
CA SER A 242 -12.95 3.67 -18.38
C SER A 242 -12.24 2.92 -19.51
N PRO A 243 -11.59 3.64 -20.44
CA PRO A 243 -10.69 3.03 -21.42
C PRO A 243 -9.33 2.63 -20.83
N VAL A 244 -9.01 3.07 -19.61
CA VAL A 244 -7.78 2.76 -18.88
C VAL A 244 -8.17 1.94 -17.64
N PRO A 245 -7.45 0.87 -17.29
CA PRO A 245 -7.70 0.12 -16.08
C PRO A 245 -7.72 1.00 -14.83
N ILE A 246 -8.66 0.76 -13.94
CA ILE A 246 -8.79 1.49 -12.68
C ILE A 246 -8.13 0.67 -11.57
N ALA A 247 -7.31 1.35 -10.78
CA ALA A 247 -6.60 0.75 -9.65
C ALA A 247 -6.95 1.46 -8.33
N GLY A 248 -6.81 0.76 -7.21
CA GLY A 248 -7.01 1.35 -5.89
C GLY A 248 -7.09 0.33 -4.77
N GLY A 249 -7.25 0.81 -3.53
CA GLY A 249 -7.43 -0.05 -2.37
C GLY A 249 -6.30 0.01 -1.34
N GLU A 250 -5.33 0.90 -1.48
CA GLU A 250 -4.19 1.04 -0.55
C GLU A 250 -4.58 1.45 0.88
N VAL A 251 -5.74 2.08 1.03
CA VAL A 251 -6.24 2.53 2.34
C VAL A 251 -7.21 1.53 2.99
N LEU A 252 -7.60 0.47 2.27
CA LEU A 252 -8.49 -0.56 2.79
C LEU A 252 -7.77 -1.44 3.81
N THR A 253 -8.50 -1.81 4.86
CA THR A 253 -7.98 -2.67 5.92
C THR A 253 -8.81 -3.95 6.03
N ARG A 254 -8.14 -5.08 6.28
CA ARG A 254 -8.74 -6.42 6.41
C ARG A 254 -9.51 -6.87 5.16
N ARG A 255 -9.50 -8.15 4.86
CA ARG A 255 -10.18 -8.74 3.69
C ARG A 255 -11.66 -8.36 3.54
N GLN A 256 -12.36 -8.11 4.68
CA GLN A 256 -13.78 -7.75 4.63
C GLN A 256 -14.04 -6.39 3.97
N SER A 257 -13.07 -5.46 4.02
CA SER A 257 -13.18 -4.19 3.30
C SER A 257 -12.91 -4.35 1.81
N PHE A 258 -12.05 -5.29 1.42
CA PHE A 258 -11.75 -5.61 0.03
C PHE A 258 -12.86 -6.40 -0.66
N GLN A 259 -13.60 -7.22 0.08
CA GLN A 259 -14.62 -8.10 -0.48
C GLN A 259 -15.63 -7.38 -1.38
N PRO A 260 -16.31 -6.29 -0.97
CA PRO A 260 -17.28 -5.62 -1.83
C PRO A 260 -16.65 -4.98 -3.08
N TRP A 261 -15.38 -4.58 -3.01
CA TRP A 261 -14.64 -4.06 -4.15
C TRP A 261 -14.39 -5.12 -5.22
N LEU A 262 -14.03 -6.32 -4.79
CA LEU A 262 -13.72 -7.45 -5.66
C LEU A 262 -15.00 -8.08 -6.22
N GLU A 263 -15.99 -8.38 -5.38
CA GLU A 263 -17.28 -8.98 -5.80
C GLU A 263 -18.02 -8.11 -6.81
N ARG A 264 -17.93 -6.79 -6.67
CA ARG A 264 -18.65 -5.84 -7.52
C ARG A 264 -17.79 -5.26 -8.65
N ARG A 265 -16.52 -5.67 -8.72
CA ARG A 265 -15.54 -5.19 -9.71
C ARG A 265 -15.44 -3.66 -9.71
N ALA A 266 -15.24 -3.09 -8.53
CA ALA A 266 -15.05 -1.67 -8.36
C ALA A 266 -13.71 -1.17 -8.93
N VAL A 267 -12.75 -2.07 -9.12
CA VAL A 267 -11.44 -1.84 -9.75
C VAL A 267 -11.04 -3.01 -10.65
N ASP A 268 -10.14 -2.77 -11.59
CA ASP A 268 -9.46 -3.80 -12.39
C ASP A 268 -8.20 -4.31 -11.68
N ILE A 269 -7.59 -3.44 -10.86
CA ILE A 269 -6.36 -3.72 -10.11
C ILE A 269 -6.59 -3.34 -8.66
N ILE A 270 -6.48 -4.33 -7.76
CA ILE A 270 -6.58 -4.08 -6.31
C ILE A 270 -5.19 -3.94 -5.70
N GLN A 271 -5.00 -2.94 -4.83
CA GLN A 271 -3.69 -2.54 -4.33
C GLN A 271 -3.62 -2.57 -2.80
N PRO A 272 -3.66 -3.77 -2.16
CA PRO A 272 -3.50 -3.87 -0.72
C PRO A 272 -2.09 -3.49 -0.29
N ASP A 273 -1.99 -2.83 0.86
CA ASP A 273 -0.73 -2.53 1.54
C ASP A 273 -0.53 -3.47 2.71
N VAL A 274 0.52 -4.28 2.67
CA VAL A 274 0.82 -5.29 3.69
C VAL A 274 1.01 -4.68 5.09
N THR A 275 1.41 -3.42 5.17
CA THR A 275 1.62 -2.70 6.43
C THR A 275 0.37 -2.01 6.99
N LYS A 276 -0.75 -2.07 6.24
CA LYS A 276 -2.04 -1.46 6.59
C LYS A 276 -3.16 -2.49 6.72
N ASN A 277 -3.15 -3.55 5.90
CA ASN A 277 -4.32 -4.40 5.68
C ASN A 277 -4.47 -5.59 6.66
N GLY A 278 -3.53 -5.78 7.57
CA GLY A 278 -3.50 -6.90 8.51
C GLY A 278 -2.32 -7.85 8.30
N GLY A 279 -1.28 -7.40 7.59
CA GLY A 279 -0.04 -8.14 7.39
C GLY A 279 -0.13 -9.21 6.29
N LEU A 280 0.86 -10.09 6.29
CA LEU A 280 0.98 -11.18 5.31
C LEU A 280 -0.21 -12.15 5.36
N SER A 281 -0.71 -12.42 6.56
CA SER A 281 -1.86 -13.32 6.78
C SER A 281 -3.12 -12.84 6.06
N GLU A 282 -3.43 -11.55 6.10
CA GLU A 282 -4.58 -10.96 5.41
C GLU A 282 -4.28 -10.73 3.93
N SER A 283 -3.08 -10.23 3.58
CA SER A 283 -2.69 -10.01 2.18
C SER A 283 -2.81 -11.27 1.34
N ARG A 284 -2.40 -12.43 1.88
CA ARG A 284 -2.57 -13.73 1.20
C ARG A 284 -4.05 -14.06 0.94
N LYS A 285 -4.92 -13.80 1.90
CA LYS A 285 -6.37 -14.04 1.75
C LYS A 285 -6.99 -13.09 0.73
N ILE A 286 -6.54 -11.82 0.72
CA ILE A 286 -6.95 -10.82 -0.27
C ILE A 286 -6.49 -11.24 -1.66
N ALA A 287 -5.25 -11.75 -1.80
CA ALA A 287 -4.72 -12.23 -3.08
C ALA A 287 -5.56 -13.36 -3.68
N TRP A 288 -5.94 -14.36 -2.86
CA TRP A 288 -6.83 -15.44 -3.33
C TRP A 288 -8.22 -14.94 -3.69
N LEU A 289 -8.77 -14.03 -2.86
CA LEU A 289 -10.06 -13.42 -3.17
C LEU A 289 -10.02 -12.62 -4.48
N ALA A 290 -8.96 -11.86 -4.72
CA ALA A 290 -8.77 -11.13 -5.98
C ALA A 290 -8.67 -12.09 -7.18
N PHE A 291 -7.91 -13.19 -7.02
CA PHE A 291 -7.79 -14.22 -8.06
C PHE A 291 -9.15 -14.86 -8.40
N ASP A 292 -9.95 -15.22 -7.39
CA ASP A 292 -11.27 -15.83 -7.58
C ASP A 292 -12.26 -14.89 -8.32
N HIS A 293 -12.07 -13.58 -8.18
CA HIS A 293 -12.87 -12.55 -8.87
C HIS A 293 -12.25 -12.02 -10.17
N ASN A 294 -11.13 -12.60 -10.64
CA ASN A 294 -10.39 -12.14 -11.83
C ASN A 294 -9.99 -10.66 -11.76
N VAL A 295 -9.61 -10.18 -10.58
CA VAL A 295 -9.03 -8.86 -10.36
C VAL A 295 -7.53 -9.03 -10.14
N GLN A 296 -6.73 -8.26 -10.87
CA GLN A 296 -5.28 -8.29 -10.70
C GLN A 296 -4.90 -7.68 -9.34
N MET A 297 -3.98 -8.31 -8.62
CA MET A 297 -3.39 -7.73 -7.42
C MET A 297 -2.01 -7.17 -7.72
N VAL A 298 -1.78 -5.93 -7.30
CA VAL A 298 -0.48 -5.26 -7.28
C VAL A 298 -0.32 -4.62 -5.91
N SER A 299 0.64 -5.04 -5.12
CA SER A 299 0.84 -4.46 -3.78
C SER A 299 1.14 -2.97 -3.84
N HIS A 300 0.47 -2.18 -2.99
CA HIS A 300 0.91 -0.82 -2.69
C HIS A 300 2.16 -0.87 -1.82
N GLY A 301 3.17 -0.06 -2.13
CA GLY A 301 4.42 -0.06 -1.40
C GLY A 301 5.05 1.32 -1.24
N TRP A 302 4.46 2.18 -0.42
CA TRP A 302 5.18 3.33 0.12
C TRP A 302 5.68 2.95 1.51
N ASN A 303 6.68 2.07 1.55
CA ASN A 303 7.03 1.33 2.74
C ASN A 303 8.50 1.46 3.10
N THR A 304 8.81 0.98 4.32
CA THR A 304 10.18 0.70 4.74
C THR A 304 10.76 -0.49 3.96
N ALA A 305 12.07 -0.73 4.07
CA ALA A 305 12.69 -1.92 3.52
C ALA A 305 12.07 -3.23 4.09
N ILE A 306 11.56 -3.20 5.33
CA ILE A 306 10.87 -4.34 5.96
C ILE A 306 9.51 -4.56 5.30
N GLY A 307 8.74 -3.49 5.06
CA GLY A 307 7.46 -3.60 4.33
C GLY A 307 7.66 -4.14 2.90
N LEU A 308 8.64 -3.60 2.18
CA LEU A 308 8.99 -4.10 0.85
C LEU A 308 9.44 -5.58 0.89
N ALA A 309 10.21 -5.98 1.88
CA ALA A 309 10.61 -7.38 2.05
C ALA A 309 9.38 -8.28 2.29
N ALA A 310 8.40 -7.81 3.07
CA ALA A 310 7.15 -8.54 3.28
C ALA A 310 6.34 -8.70 1.98
N ASP A 311 6.19 -7.63 1.18
CA ASP A 311 5.53 -7.70 -0.13
C ASP A 311 6.20 -8.71 -1.07
N LEU A 312 7.53 -8.81 -1.03
CA LEU A 312 8.28 -9.78 -1.84
C LEU A 312 8.13 -11.24 -1.37
N GLN A 313 7.62 -11.49 -0.17
CA GLN A 313 7.31 -12.83 0.31
C GLN A 313 5.91 -13.31 -0.10
N LEU A 314 5.03 -12.39 -0.47
CA LEU A 314 3.67 -12.67 -0.88
C LEU A 314 3.59 -13.11 -2.34
#